data_e5a7a63bab070b840d8a55730ed9fd99
#
_entry.id   e5a7a63bab070b840d8a55730ed9fd99
#
_cell.length_a   1.000
_cell.length_b   1.000
_cell.length_c   1.000
_cell.angle_alpha   90.00
_cell.angle_beta   90.00
_cell.angle_gamma   90.00
#
_symmetry.space_group_name_H-M   'P 1'
#
loop_
_entity.id
_entity.type
_entity.pdbx_description
1 polymer ?
#
loop_
_entity_poly.entity_id
_entity_poly.type
_entity_poly.pdbx_seq_one_letter_code
_entity_poly.pdbx_strand_id
1 'polypeptide(L)'
;MKSKPKKVLVLDVGGTHVKIHASHSGQTVKIPSGPNMTARQMVAAVLKITAGWNFDVVSIGFPGPVVKNRPLREPHNLGGGWVRFDFN
;
A
#
# COMPACT_ATOMS: atom_id res chain seq x y z
N MET A 1 -7.83 3.41 -30.93
CA MET A 1 -8.30 4.35 -29.90
C MET A 1 -7.38 4.29 -28.70
N LYS A 2 -6.96 5.44 -28.22
CA LYS A 2 -6.10 5.50 -27.05
C LYS A 2 -6.92 5.52 -25.79
N SER A 3 -6.66 4.64 -24.86
CA SER A 3 -7.25 4.72 -23.55
C SER A 3 -6.59 5.83 -22.75
N LYS A 4 -7.33 6.44 -21.82
CA LYS A 4 -6.76 7.41 -20.90
C LYS A 4 -5.78 6.71 -19.95
N PRO A 5 -4.66 7.37 -19.59
CA PRO A 5 -3.80 6.81 -18.54
C PRO A 5 -4.58 6.57 -17.25
N LYS A 6 -4.33 5.45 -16.63
CA LYS A 6 -4.97 5.16 -15.34
C LYS A 6 -4.35 6.03 -14.25
N LYS A 7 -5.19 6.45 -13.33
CA LYS A 7 -4.76 7.13 -12.11
C LYS A 7 -4.36 6.07 -11.10
N VAL A 8 -3.07 5.99 -10.82
CA VAL A 8 -2.52 4.93 -9.97
C VAL A 8 -2.19 5.49 -8.58
N LEU A 9 -2.68 4.80 -7.57
CA LEU A 9 -2.23 5.01 -6.20
C LEU A 9 -1.11 4.02 -5.92
N VAL A 10 0.07 4.51 -5.61
CA VAL A 10 1.23 3.68 -5.34
C VAL A 10 1.49 3.64 -3.84
N LEU A 11 1.52 2.44 -3.27
CA LEU A 11 1.86 2.21 -1.87
C LEU A 11 3.20 1.50 -1.82
N ASP A 12 4.18 2.14 -1.19
CA ASP A 12 5.48 1.54 -0.97
C ASP A 12 5.61 1.21 0.51
N VAL A 13 5.48 -0.07 0.83
CA VAL A 13 5.45 -0.55 2.21
C VAL A 13 6.88 -0.82 2.68
N GLY A 14 7.35 -0.03 3.64
CA GLY A 14 8.67 -0.20 4.22
C GLY A 14 8.61 -0.45 5.72
N GLY A 15 9.75 -0.80 6.31
CA GLY A 15 9.86 -1.10 7.73
C GLY A 15 9.77 0.12 8.64
N THR A 16 10.00 1.33 8.11
CA THR A 16 9.92 2.58 8.89
C THR A 16 8.77 3.46 8.46
N HIS A 17 8.42 3.42 7.18
CA HIS A 17 7.35 4.25 6.62
C HIS A 17 6.60 3.50 5.53
N VAL A 18 5.34 3.84 5.37
CA VAL A 18 4.56 3.54 4.16
C VAL A 18 4.44 4.83 3.38
N LYS A 19 4.90 4.82 2.13
CA LYS A 19 4.81 5.97 1.23
C LYS A 19 3.60 5.80 0.33
N ILE A 20 2.76 6.82 0.30
CA ILE A 20 1.52 6.84 -0.48
C ILE A 20 1.67 7.92 -1.54
N HIS A 21 1.59 7.53 -2.81
CA HIS A 21 1.80 8.45 -3.93
C HIS A 21 0.69 8.34 -4.96
N ALA A 22 0.09 9.47 -5.32
CA ALA A 22 -0.91 9.54 -6.40
C ALA A 22 -0.21 9.96 -7.69
N SER A 23 -0.15 9.08 -8.67
CA SER A 23 0.64 9.31 -9.88
C SER A 23 0.14 10.50 -10.71
N HIS A 24 -1.16 10.73 -10.75
CA HIS A 24 -1.74 11.77 -11.62
C HIS A 24 -1.63 13.18 -11.03
N SER A 25 -1.55 13.32 -9.72
CA SER A 25 -1.48 14.62 -9.04
C SER A 25 -0.11 14.92 -8.44
N GLY A 26 0.76 13.93 -8.35
CA GLY A 26 2.04 14.06 -7.67
C GLY A 26 1.93 14.14 -6.15
N GLN A 27 0.75 13.99 -5.60
CA GLN A 27 0.53 14.06 -4.15
C GLN A 27 1.20 12.89 -3.45
N THR A 28 1.98 13.16 -2.43
CA THR A 28 2.74 12.15 -1.70
C THR A 28 2.60 12.36 -0.20
N VAL A 29 2.33 11.27 0.52
CA VAL A 29 2.24 11.26 1.98
C VAL A 29 3.04 10.07 2.49
N LYS A 30 3.79 10.27 3.57
CA LYS A 30 4.45 9.19 4.29
C LYS A 30 3.79 9.03 5.64
N ILE A 31 3.50 7.79 6.00
CA ILE A 31 3.02 7.48 7.35
C ILE A 31 4.03 6.57 8.05
N PRO A 32 4.18 6.68 9.37
CA PRO A 32 5.08 5.78 10.08
C PRO A 32 4.54 4.36 10.03
N SER A 33 5.42 3.42 9.82
CA SER A 33 5.15 2.01 10.02
C SER A 33 6.03 1.52 11.16
N GLY A 34 6.31 0.25 11.22
CA GLY A 34 7.21 -0.27 12.23
C GLY A 34 6.74 -1.61 12.74
N PRO A 35 7.39 -2.13 13.81
CA PRO A 35 7.22 -3.52 14.23
C PRO A 35 5.80 -3.87 14.69
N ASN A 36 4.96 -2.89 14.94
CA ASN A 36 3.59 -3.14 15.40
C ASN A 36 2.52 -2.92 14.34
N MET A 37 2.90 -2.48 13.12
CA MET A 37 1.90 -2.24 12.07
C MET A 37 1.48 -3.55 11.40
N THR A 38 0.20 -3.87 11.51
CA THR A 38 -0.40 -5.01 10.80
C THR A 38 -0.88 -4.57 9.41
N ALA A 39 -1.14 -5.56 8.54
CA ALA A 39 -1.71 -5.28 7.22
C ALA A 39 -3.05 -4.55 7.32
N ARG A 40 -3.91 -4.97 8.24
CA ARG A 40 -5.21 -4.35 8.47
C ARG A 40 -5.06 -2.89 8.89
N GLN A 41 -4.12 -2.60 9.78
CA GLN A 41 -3.85 -1.23 10.23
C GLN A 41 -3.35 -0.37 9.08
N MET A 42 -2.46 -0.91 8.24
CA MET A 42 -1.94 -0.19 7.08
C MET A 42 -3.07 0.16 6.12
N VAL A 43 -3.92 -0.80 5.78
CA VAL A 43 -5.05 -0.55 4.86
C VAL A 43 -6.00 0.49 5.45
N ALA A 44 -6.31 0.40 6.73
CA ALA A 44 -7.19 1.37 7.39
C ALA A 44 -6.61 2.79 7.34
N ALA A 45 -5.31 2.93 7.61
CA ALA A 45 -4.64 4.23 7.56
C ALA A 45 -4.63 4.81 6.15
N VAL A 46 -4.33 3.98 5.15
CA VAL A 46 -4.31 4.40 3.75
C VAL A 46 -5.70 4.86 3.30
N LEU A 47 -6.75 4.11 3.63
CA LEU A 47 -8.11 4.49 3.26
C LEU A 47 -8.52 5.82 3.90
N LYS A 48 -8.12 6.06 5.13
CA LYS A 48 -8.43 7.32 5.81
C LYS A 48 -7.72 8.51 5.14
N ILE A 49 -6.44 8.34 4.80
CA ILE A 49 -5.64 9.41 4.20
C ILE A 49 -6.10 9.70 2.78
N THR A 50 -6.43 8.68 2.01
CA THR A 50 -6.79 8.81 0.61
C THR A 50 -8.28 9.05 0.39
N ALA A 51 -9.04 9.27 1.44
CA ALA A 51 -10.45 9.62 1.32
C ALA A 51 -10.58 10.89 0.48
N GLY A 52 -11.36 10.83 -0.59
CA GLY A 52 -11.49 11.93 -1.54
C GLY A 52 -10.43 11.99 -2.63
N TRP A 53 -9.39 11.18 -2.55
CA TRP A 53 -8.42 11.07 -3.66
C TRP A 53 -9.02 10.24 -4.79
N ASN A 54 -8.73 10.66 -6.01
CA ASN A 54 -9.28 10.02 -7.19
C ASN A 54 -8.23 9.07 -7.78
N PHE A 55 -8.51 7.77 -7.82
CA PHE A 55 -7.63 6.78 -8.43
C PHE A 55 -8.44 5.59 -8.95
N ASP A 56 -7.87 4.92 -9.95
CA ASP A 56 -8.50 3.78 -10.64
C ASP A 56 -7.94 2.44 -10.16
N VAL A 57 -6.65 2.40 -9.87
CA VAL A 57 -5.94 1.18 -9.48
C VAL A 57 -4.96 1.49 -8.37
N VAL A 58 -4.61 0.46 -7.61
CA VAL A 58 -3.61 0.54 -6.54
C VAL A 58 -2.47 -0.41 -6.86
N SER A 59 -1.24 0.10 -6.76
CA SER A 59 -0.02 -0.70 -6.89
C SER A 59 0.68 -0.73 -5.54
N ILE A 60 1.01 -1.91 -5.04
CA ILE A 60 1.61 -2.08 -3.73
C ILE A 60 2.99 -2.71 -3.86
N GLY A 61 4.02 -1.99 -3.41
CA GLY A 61 5.34 -2.54 -3.22
C GLY A 61 5.46 -3.12 -1.81
N PHE A 62 5.80 -4.38 -1.70
CA PHE A 62 5.84 -5.09 -0.43
C PHE A 62 7.23 -5.70 -0.22
N PRO A 63 7.78 -5.64 1.02
CA PRO A 63 9.15 -6.14 1.28
C PRO A 63 9.18 -7.66 1.47
N GLY A 64 8.70 -8.41 0.49
CA GLY A 64 8.69 -9.87 0.55
C GLY A 64 7.96 -10.49 -0.63
N PRO A 65 7.97 -11.83 -0.72
CA PRO A 65 7.29 -12.52 -1.82
C PRO A 65 5.76 -12.39 -1.71
N VAL A 66 5.13 -12.14 -2.86
CA VAL A 66 3.68 -11.96 -2.95
C VAL A 66 3.17 -12.82 -4.10
N VAL A 67 2.09 -13.54 -3.88
CA VAL A 67 1.39 -14.32 -4.90
C VAL A 67 -0.09 -13.97 -4.87
N LYS A 68 -0.64 -13.59 -6.04
CA LYS A 68 -2.05 -13.22 -6.19
C LYS A 68 -2.49 -12.16 -5.17
N ASN A 69 -1.64 -11.13 -4.97
CA ASN A 69 -1.87 -10.02 -4.04
C ASN A 69 -1.91 -10.44 -2.57
N ARG A 70 -1.27 -11.56 -2.22
CA ARG A 70 -1.20 -12.04 -0.83
C ARG A 70 0.25 -12.31 -0.46
N PRO A 71 0.76 -11.64 0.59
CA PRO A 71 2.10 -11.91 1.08
C PRO A 71 2.25 -13.35 1.57
N LEU A 72 3.41 -13.94 1.31
CA LEU A 72 3.70 -15.31 1.72
C LEU A 72 4.45 -15.40 3.04
N ARG A 73 5.09 -14.31 3.47
CA ARG A 73 5.87 -14.25 4.71
C ARG A 73 5.59 -12.97 5.46
N GLU A 74 5.70 -13.03 6.76
CA GLU A 74 5.64 -11.82 7.57
C GLU A 74 6.88 -10.97 7.32
N PRO A 75 6.75 -9.64 7.12
CA PRO A 75 7.90 -8.76 6.96
C PRO A 75 8.63 -8.56 8.29
N HIS A 76 9.95 -8.40 8.23
CA HIS A 76 10.80 -8.34 9.41
C HIS A 76 10.50 -7.18 10.36
N ASN A 77 10.21 -6.01 9.81
CA ASN A 77 10.11 -4.77 10.60
C ASN A 77 8.69 -4.25 10.70
N LEU A 78 7.72 -5.12 10.55
CA LEU A 78 6.30 -4.78 10.63
C LEU A 78 5.59 -5.74 11.58
N GLY A 79 4.41 -5.36 12.01
CA GLY A 79 3.58 -6.23 12.84
C GLY A 79 3.08 -7.44 12.07
N GLY A 80 2.31 -8.30 12.70
CA GLY A 80 1.77 -9.49 12.07
C GLY A 80 0.58 -9.23 11.16
N GLY A 81 -0.05 -10.29 10.68
CA GLY A 81 -1.27 -10.21 9.88
C GLY A 81 -1.04 -9.96 8.40
N TRP A 82 0.20 -10.04 7.92
CA TRP A 82 0.52 -9.79 6.51
C TRP A 82 0.41 -11.05 5.65
N VAL A 83 0.74 -12.21 6.22
CA VAL A 83 0.71 -13.47 5.46
C VAL A 83 -0.68 -13.73 4.94
N ARG A 84 -0.78 -13.93 3.63
CA ARG A 84 -2.03 -14.21 2.91
C ARG A 84 -3.11 -13.14 3.07
N PHE A 85 -2.75 -11.96 3.55
CA PHE A 85 -3.69 -10.85 3.58
C PHE A 85 -4.08 -10.52 2.13
N ASP A 86 -5.37 -10.45 1.87
CA ASP A 86 -5.89 -10.20 0.53
C ASP A 86 -5.99 -8.69 0.29
N PHE A 87 -5.12 -8.17 -0.57
CA PHE A 87 -5.10 -6.75 -0.92
C PHE A 87 -6.03 -6.37 -2.07
N ASN A 88 -6.81 -7.29 -2.55
CA ASN A 88 -7.80 -6.99 -3.60
C ASN A 88 -8.92 -6.08 -3.10
#